data_ca8c547a4ac70b050a98033f8bca5f8a
#
_entry.id   ca8c547a4ac70b050a98033f8bca5f8a
#
_cell.length_a   1.000
_cell.length_b   1.000
_cell.length_c   1.000
_cell.angle_alpha   90.00
_cell.angle_beta   90.00
_cell.angle_gamma   90.00
#
_symmetry.space_group_name_H-M   'P 1'
#
loop_
_entity.id
_entity.type
_entity.pdbx_description
1 polymer ?
#
loop_
_entity_poly.entity_id
_entity_poly.type
_entity_poly.pdbx_seq_one_letter_code
_entity_poly.pdbx_strand_id
1 'polypeptide(L)'
;MKALTKTDFNFPGQKSVYHGKVRDVYNINGEKLVMVATDRISAFDVVLPKGIPFKGQMLNQIAAKFLDATTDICPNWKTATPDPMVTVGVMCEGFPIEMIVRGYLCGSAWRTYKSGVREICGVKLPEGMKENQKLSLIHISEPTRLRRIS
;
A
#
# COMPACT_ATOMS: atom_id res chain seq x y z
N MET A 1 -19.93 4.22 17.63
CA MET A 1 -19.10 5.21 16.93
C MET A 1 -19.29 5.09 15.44
N LYS A 2 -19.30 6.21 14.69
CA LYS A 2 -19.50 6.18 13.23
C LYS A 2 -18.16 6.05 12.55
N ALA A 3 -18.05 5.14 11.56
CA ALA A 3 -16.84 5.00 10.76
C ALA A 3 -16.63 6.22 9.84
N LEU A 4 -15.38 6.69 9.69
CA LEU A 4 -15.02 7.73 8.74
C LEU A 4 -14.82 7.10 7.35
N THR A 5 -15.80 7.27 6.47
CA THR A 5 -15.76 6.67 5.13
C THR A 5 -15.48 7.67 4.01
N LYS A 6 -15.54 8.98 4.30
CA LYS A 6 -15.26 10.04 3.33
C LYS A 6 -14.70 11.25 4.06
N THR A 7 -13.75 11.91 3.44
CA THR A 7 -13.25 13.22 3.86
C THR A 7 -13.55 14.26 2.79
N ASP A 8 -13.73 15.51 3.22
CA ASP A 8 -13.99 16.65 2.34
C ASP A 8 -13.33 17.88 2.98
N PHE A 9 -11.99 17.84 3.04
CA PHE A 9 -11.20 18.93 3.59
C PHE A 9 -10.82 19.91 2.48
N ASN A 10 -10.70 21.18 2.87
CA ASN A 10 -10.17 22.24 2.01
C ASN A 10 -8.96 22.87 2.71
N PHE A 11 -7.78 22.52 2.27
CA PHE A 11 -6.53 23.01 2.83
C PHE A 11 -6.02 24.25 2.06
N PRO A 12 -5.41 25.23 2.75
CA PRO A 12 -4.69 26.30 2.05
C PRO A 12 -3.63 25.73 1.09
N GLY A 13 -3.66 26.19 -0.17
CA GLY A 13 -2.75 25.69 -1.21
C GLY A 13 -3.07 24.30 -1.76
N GLN A 14 -4.23 23.76 -1.47
CA GLN A 14 -4.66 22.48 -2.05
C GLN A 14 -4.81 22.58 -3.57
N LYS A 15 -4.05 21.78 -4.31
CA LYS A 15 -4.12 21.67 -5.78
C LYS A 15 -5.09 20.61 -6.26
N SER A 16 -5.14 19.49 -5.55
CA SER A 16 -6.00 18.35 -5.91
C SER A 16 -6.28 17.46 -4.71
N VAL A 17 -7.32 16.65 -4.84
CA VAL A 17 -7.61 15.54 -3.94
C VAL A 17 -7.83 14.27 -4.77
N TYR A 18 -7.28 13.17 -4.29
CA TYR A 18 -7.51 11.83 -4.84
C TYR A 18 -8.20 10.96 -3.79
N HIS A 19 -9.39 10.49 -4.10
CA HIS A 19 -10.14 9.57 -3.27
C HIS A 19 -9.84 8.13 -3.71
N GLY A 20 -8.88 7.49 -3.02
CA GLY A 20 -8.54 6.09 -3.27
C GLY A 20 -9.52 5.11 -2.63
N LYS A 21 -9.28 3.82 -2.78
CA LYS A 21 -10.17 2.76 -2.23
C LYS A 21 -10.33 2.85 -0.72
N VAL A 22 -9.28 3.24 0.00
CA VAL A 22 -9.25 3.29 1.48
C VAL A 22 -8.55 4.52 2.06
N ARG A 23 -7.95 5.36 1.22
CA ARG A 23 -7.24 6.59 1.62
C ARG A 23 -7.68 7.75 0.75
N ASP A 24 -7.74 8.93 1.36
CA ASP A 24 -7.90 10.19 0.66
C ASP A 24 -6.57 10.94 0.72
N VAL A 25 -6.08 11.41 -0.43
CA VAL A 25 -4.77 12.04 -0.58
C VAL A 25 -4.93 13.44 -1.12
N TYR A 26 -4.52 14.42 -0.33
CA TYR A 26 -4.57 15.85 -0.66
C TYR A 26 -3.18 16.32 -1.08
N ASN A 27 -3.07 16.90 -2.26
CA ASN A 27 -1.85 17.51 -2.76
C ASN A 27 -1.83 18.99 -2.38
N ILE A 28 -0.83 19.39 -1.62
CA ILE A 28 -0.66 20.77 -1.16
C ILE A 28 0.55 21.38 -1.88
N ASN A 29 0.30 22.44 -2.63
CA ASN A 29 1.27 23.20 -3.44
C ASN A 29 2.07 22.37 -4.48
N GLY A 30 1.79 21.06 -4.65
CA GLY A 30 2.59 20.16 -5.47
C GLY A 30 3.86 19.65 -4.79
N GLU A 31 4.05 19.92 -3.51
CA GLU A 31 5.25 19.58 -2.74
C GLU A 31 4.95 18.64 -1.57
N LYS A 32 3.75 18.76 -1.00
CA LYS A 32 3.35 18.00 0.19
C LYS A 32 2.10 17.19 -0.07
N LEU A 33 2.02 16.03 0.57
CA LEU A 33 0.84 15.20 0.62
C LEU A 33 0.29 15.16 2.05
N VAL A 34 -1.03 15.33 2.18
CA VAL A 34 -1.78 15.01 3.38
C VAL A 34 -2.60 13.76 3.08
N MET A 35 -2.26 12.65 3.68
CA MET A 35 -2.90 11.36 3.45
C MET A 35 -3.77 10.98 4.64
N VAL A 36 -5.07 10.79 4.39
CA VAL A 36 -6.03 10.38 5.41
C VAL A 36 -6.39 8.91 5.19
N ALA A 37 -6.04 8.06 6.14
CA ALA A 37 -6.44 6.67 6.15
C ALA A 37 -7.87 6.57 6.69
N THR A 38 -8.81 6.25 5.82
CA THR A 38 -10.22 6.12 6.19
C THR A 38 -10.57 4.73 6.71
N ASP A 39 -11.75 4.60 7.26
CA ASP A 39 -12.30 3.33 7.76
C ASP A 39 -12.91 2.46 6.65
N ARG A 40 -12.81 2.90 5.37
CA ARG A 40 -13.27 2.11 4.21
C ARG A 40 -12.55 0.76 4.13
N ILE A 41 -13.27 -0.24 3.65
CA ILE A 41 -12.73 -1.57 3.35
C ILE A 41 -12.83 -1.78 1.85
N SER A 42 -11.78 -2.33 1.26
CA SER A 42 -11.80 -2.82 -0.12
C SER A 42 -11.48 -4.31 -0.12
N ALA A 43 -12.29 -5.09 -0.82
CA ALA A 43 -12.09 -6.51 -1.03
C ALA A 43 -12.29 -6.81 -2.52
N PHE A 44 -11.34 -7.52 -3.15
CA PHE A 44 -11.36 -7.82 -4.60
C PHE A 44 -11.58 -6.57 -5.46
N ASP A 45 -10.92 -5.46 -5.09
CA ASP A 45 -11.03 -4.14 -5.73
C ASP A 45 -12.41 -3.44 -5.61
N VAL A 46 -13.33 -3.99 -4.86
CA VAL A 46 -14.62 -3.38 -4.55
C VAL A 46 -14.57 -2.72 -3.18
N VAL A 47 -14.96 -1.44 -3.10
CA VAL A 47 -15.12 -0.74 -1.83
C VAL A 47 -16.45 -1.15 -1.22
N LEU A 48 -16.41 -1.72 -0.01
CA LEU A 48 -17.60 -2.16 0.69
C LEU A 48 -18.43 -0.98 1.22
N PRO A 49 -19.76 -1.10 1.32
CA PRO A 49 -20.64 0.01 1.68
C PRO A 49 -20.50 0.46 3.14
N LYS A 50 -19.96 -0.39 4.01
CA LYS A 50 -19.72 -0.08 5.42
C LYS A 50 -18.24 -0.08 5.75
N GLY A 51 -17.77 0.90 6.53
CA GLY A 51 -16.44 0.94 7.10
C GLY A 51 -16.36 0.24 8.45
N ILE A 52 -15.15 -0.09 8.89
CA ILE A 52 -14.86 -0.58 10.24
C ILE A 52 -14.32 0.58 11.06
N PRO A 53 -15.00 1.01 12.14
CA PRO A 53 -14.52 2.08 13.00
C PRO A 53 -13.08 1.82 13.49
N PHE A 54 -12.26 2.86 13.53
CA PHE A 54 -10.85 2.82 13.91
C PHE A 54 -9.88 2.07 12.98
N LYS A 55 -10.35 1.44 11.91
CA LYS A 55 -9.47 0.76 10.95
C LYS A 55 -8.41 1.70 10.37
N GLY A 56 -8.84 2.91 9.96
CA GLY A 56 -7.92 3.93 9.44
C GLY A 56 -6.86 4.33 10.45
N GLN A 57 -7.24 4.57 11.71
CA GLN A 57 -6.32 4.89 12.78
C GLN A 57 -5.27 3.80 13.01
N MET A 58 -5.71 2.56 13.12
CA MET A 58 -4.80 1.43 13.35
C MET A 58 -3.79 1.28 12.21
N LEU A 59 -4.26 1.31 10.98
CA LEU A 59 -3.39 1.16 9.81
C LEU A 59 -2.40 2.32 9.67
N ASN A 60 -2.85 3.56 9.89
CA ASN A 60 -1.98 4.73 9.79
C ASN A 60 -0.91 4.74 10.88
N GLN A 61 -1.26 4.42 12.12
CA GLN A 61 -0.31 4.39 13.23
C GLN A 61 0.73 3.26 13.07
N ILE A 62 0.30 2.08 12.60
CA ILE A 62 1.21 0.97 12.29
C ILE A 62 2.19 1.40 11.18
N ALA A 63 1.68 1.99 10.09
CA ALA A 63 2.52 2.47 9.00
C ALA A 63 3.50 3.56 9.46
N ALA A 64 3.03 4.53 10.24
CA ALA A 64 3.88 5.59 10.79
C ALA A 64 5.00 5.02 11.66
N LYS A 65 4.69 4.06 12.54
CA LYS A 65 5.68 3.39 13.40
C LYS A 65 6.77 2.69 12.57
N PHE A 66 6.40 1.97 11.51
CA PHE A 66 7.38 1.30 10.65
C PHE A 66 8.21 2.31 9.84
N LEU A 67 7.61 3.38 9.34
CA LEU A 67 8.35 4.45 8.66
C LEU A 67 9.37 5.11 9.59
N ASP A 68 9.03 5.34 10.87
CA ASP A 68 9.96 5.88 11.85
C ASP A 68 11.08 4.89 12.20
N ALA A 69 10.74 3.62 12.36
CA ALA A 69 11.69 2.57 12.72
C ALA A 69 12.69 2.22 11.62
N THR A 70 12.48 2.69 10.39
CA THR A 70 13.34 2.39 9.23
C THR A 70 14.05 3.62 8.67
N THR A 71 14.02 4.76 9.35
CA THR A 71 14.64 6.01 8.91
C THR A 71 16.15 5.94 8.80
N ASP A 72 16.79 5.10 9.60
CA ASP A 72 18.22 4.81 9.57
C ASP A 72 18.63 3.91 8.40
N ILE A 73 17.68 3.18 7.82
CA ILE A 73 17.92 2.28 6.69
C ILE A 73 17.67 3.02 5.36
N CYS A 74 16.57 3.75 5.27
CA CYS A 74 16.16 4.43 4.04
C CYS A 74 15.35 5.69 4.36
N PRO A 75 15.64 6.83 3.72
CA PRO A 75 14.76 7.99 3.78
C PRO A 75 13.35 7.64 3.31
N ASN A 76 12.35 8.22 3.93
CA ASN A 76 10.96 8.02 3.54
C ASN A 76 10.21 9.34 3.39
N TRP A 77 9.01 9.27 2.82
CA TRP A 77 8.19 10.43 2.50
C TRP A 77 7.54 11.11 3.71
N LYS A 78 7.43 10.43 4.86
CA LYS A 78 6.72 10.92 6.04
C LYS A 78 7.48 12.04 6.74
N THR A 79 6.79 13.15 7.04
CA THR A 79 7.33 14.26 7.86
C THR A 79 6.62 14.38 9.21
N ALA A 80 5.30 14.09 9.28
CA ALA A 80 4.53 14.20 10.51
C ALA A 80 3.31 13.27 10.51
N THR A 81 2.80 12.99 11.71
CA THR A 81 1.53 12.28 11.93
C THR A 81 0.70 13.12 12.91
N PRO A 82 0.04 14.19 12.42
CA PRO A 82 -0.67 15.14 13.28
C PRO A 82 -1.95 14.58 13.90
N ASP A 83 -2.48 13.49 13.36
CA ASP A 83 -3.68 12.80 13.82
C ASP A 83 -3.49 11.29 13.63
N PRO A 84 -4.11 10.44 14.46
CA PRO A 84 -4.02 8.97 14.30
C PRO A 84 -4.40 8.45 12.91
N MET A 85 -5.24 9.16 12.16
CA MET A 85 -5.65 8.81 10.80
C MET A 85 -4.86 9.53 9.72
N VAL A 86 -4.03 10.51 10.07
CA VAL A 86 -3.41 11.44 9.11
C VAL A 86 -1.90 11.32 9.11
N THR A 87 -1.32 11.15 7.94
CA THR A 87 0.12 11.29 7.71
C THR A 87 0.38 12.42 6.72
N VAL A 88 1.31 13.29 7.07
CA VAL A 88 1.81 14.37 6.21
C VAL A 88 3.21 14.00 5.75
N GLY A 89 3.53 14.29 4.51
CA GLY A 89 4.85 14.04 3.98
C GLY A 89 5.14 14.78 2.68
N VAL A 90 6.32 14.55 2.15
CA VAL A 90 6.76 15.12 0.87
C VAL A 90 6.11 14.39 -0.29
N MET A 91 5.81 15.13 -1.35
CA MET A 91 5.37 14.52 -2.61
C MET A 91 6.58 13.90 -3.30
N CYS A 92 6.54 12.58 -3.47
CA CYS A 92 7.57 11.82 -4.17
C CYS A 92 7.09 11.46 -5.57
N GLU A 93 8.01 11.35 -6.51
CA GLU A 93 7.75 10.74 -7.81
C GLU A 93 7.72 9.21 -7.65
N GLY A 94 6.59 8.61 -8.02
CA GLY A 94 6.41 7.16 -7.94
C GLY A 94 7.00 6.44 -9.14
N PHE A 95 7.82 5.42 -8.91
CA PHE A 95 8.21 4.52 -9.98
C PHE A 95 6.99 3.74 -10.52
N PRO A 96 6.89 3.52 -11.84
CA PRO A 96 5.78 2.77 -12.44
C PRO A 96 5.93 1.25 -12.25
N ILE A 97 6.50 0.83 -11.15
CA ILE A 97 6.78 -0.56 -10.80
C ILE A 97 6.39 -0.78 -9.34
N GLU A 98 5.57 -1.77 -9.09
CA GLU A 98 5.28 -2.26 -7.75
C GLU A 98 6.27 -3.38 -7.40
N MET A 99 6.98 -3.23 -6.28
CA MET A 99 7.89 -4.24 -5.76
C MET A 99 7.19 -5.03 -4.65
N ILE A 100 6.98 -6.32 -4.90
CA ILE A 100 6.34 -7.22 -3.94
C ILE A 100 7.38 -8.17 -3.35
N VAL A 101 7.50 -8.19 -2.03
CA VAL A 101 8.37 -9.12 -1.31
C VAL A 101 7.52 -10.23 -0.70
N ARG A 102 7.84 -11.48 -1.03
CA ARG A 102 7.12 -12.66 -0.54
C ARG A 102 8.05 -13.59 0.20
N GLY A 103 7.76 -13.87 1.47
CA GLY A 103 8.48 -14.89 2.24
C GLY A 103 8.02 -16.32 1.94
N TYR A 104 6.82 -16.48 1.36
CA TYR A 104 6.18 -17.77 1.12
C TYR A 104 5.46 -17.81 -0.23
N LEU A 105 5.41 -18.98 -0.85
CA LEU A 105 4.68 -19.21 -2.10
C LEU A 105 3.17 -19.32 -1.82
N CYS A 106 2.49 -18.18 -1.80
CA CYS A 106 1.06 -18.10 -1.47
C CYS A 106 0.32 -17.11 -2.38
N GLY A 107 -1.00 -17.05 -2.26
CA GLY A 107 -1.85 -16.10 -2.95
C GLY A 107 -1.74 -16.17 -4.47
N SER A 108 -1.53 -15.03 -5.15
CA SER A 108 -1.41 -14.97 -6.61
C SER A 108 -0.22 -15.78 -7.13
N ALA A 109 0.94 -15.72 -6.48
CA ALA A 109 2.13 -16.46 -6.87
C ALA A 109 1.88 -17.98 -6.85
N TRP A 110 1.22 -18.49 -5.81
CA TRP A 110 0.83 -19.90 -5.77
C TRP A 110 -0.14 -20.27 -6.90
N ARG A 111 -1.17 -19.46 -7.15
CA ARG A 111 -2.13 -19.72 -8.25
C ARG A 111 -1.42 -19.80 -9.60
N THR A 112 -0.49 -18.89 -9.87
CA THR A 112 0.32 -18.89 -11.10
C THR A 112 1.22 -20.12 -11.15
N TYR A 113 1.90 -20.49 -10.06
CA TYR A 113 2.73 -21.69 -10.00
C TYR A 113 1.90 -22.95 -10.21
N LYS A 114 0.74 -23.07 -9.56
CA LYS A 114 -0.18 -24.20 -9.69
C LYS A 114 -0.71 -24.38 -11.13
N SER A 115 -0.83 -23.30 -11.90
CA SER A 115 -1.22 -23.36 -13.31
C SER A 115 -0.11 -23.85 -14.25
N GLY A 116 1.06 -24.23 -13.73
CA GLY A 116 2.18 -24.76 -14.51
C GLY A 116 3.26 -23.72 -14.85
N VAL A 117 3.07 -22.47 -14.53
CA VAL A 117 4.09 -21.42 -14.76
C VAL A 117 5.22 -21.57 -13.74
N ARG A 118 6.46 -21.57 -14.22
CA ARG A 118 7.68 -21.75 -13.41
C ARG A 118 8.55 -20.50 -13.37
N GLU A 119 8.15 -19.45 -14.04
CA GLU A 119 8.84 -18.17 -14.01
C GLU A 119 7.84 -17.07 -13.72
N ILE A 120 8.04 -16.35 -12.61
CA ILE A 120 7.18 -15.24 -12.17
C ILE A 120 8.04 -13.99 -12.13
N CYS A 121 7.69 -12.97 -12.94
CA CYS A 121 8.41 -11.70 -13.03
C CYS A 121 9.94 -11.84 -13.23
N GLY A 122 10.37 -12.82 -14.05
CA GLY A 122 11.79 -13.08 -14.32
C GLY A 122 12.49 -13.96 -13.28
N VAL A 123 11.78 -14.39 -12.23
CA VAL A 123 12.32 -15.28 -11.21
C VAL A 123 11.86 -16.70 -11.49
N LYS A 124 12.83 -17.62 -11.73
CA LYS A 124 12.56 -19.04 -11.93
C LYS A 124 12.34 -19.74 -10.60
N LEU A 125 11.23 -20.45 -10.49
CA LEU A 125 10.87 -21.23 -9.31
C LEU A 125 11.19 -22.71 -9.54
N PRO A 126 11.73 -23.44 -8.53
CA PRO A 126 11.98 -24.87 -8.61
C PRO A 126 10.70 -25.69 -8.84
N GLU A 127 10.88 -26.91 -9.39
CA GLU A 127 9.78 -27.86 -9.48
C GLU A 127 9.42 -28.46 -8.10
N GLY A 128 8.18 -28.93 -7.97
CA GLY A 128 7.73 -29.65 -6.79
C GLY A 128 7.43 -28.80 -5.56
N MET A 129 7.37 -27.46 -5.69
CA MET A 129 7.01 -26.59 -4.57
C MET A 129 5.55 -26.77 -4.16
N LYS A 130 5.29 -26.57 -2.87
CA LYS A 130 3.96 -26.70 -2.25
C LYS A 130 3.41 -25.32 -1.87
N GLU A 131 2.09 -25.24 -1.73
CA GLU A 131 1.42 -24.05 -1.20
C GLU A 131 1.97 -23.69 0.19
N ASN A 132 2.19 -22.40 0.41
CA ASN A 132 2.79 -21.85 1.63
C ASN A 132 4.22 -22.33 1.93
N GLN A 133 4.90 -22.90 0.95
CA GLN A 133 6.33 -23.24 1.10
C GLN A 133 7.14 -21.94 1.23
N LYS A 134 8.11 -21.93 2.17
CA LYS A 134 9.03 -20.82 2.35
C LYS A 134 9.89 -20.63 1.11
N LEU A 135 9.98 -19.39 0.64
CA LEU A 135 10.85 -19.01 -0.47
C LEU A 135 12.28 -18.76 0.02
N SER A 136 13.27 -19.09 -0.81
CA SER A 136 14.65 -18.68 -0.56
C SER A 136 14.83 -17.18 -0.86
N LEU A 137 15.94 -16.59 -0.39
CA LEU A 137 16.23 -15.18 -0.58
C LEU A 137 16.21 -14.71 -2.04
N ILE A 138 16.63 -15.58 -2.98
CA ILE A 138 16.63 -15.29 -4.42
C ILE A 138 15.24 -15.30 -5.06
N HIS A 139 14.21 -15.78 -4.36
CA HIS A 139 12.81 -15.86 -4.84
C HIS A 139 11.88 -14.90 -4.10
N ILE A 140 12.39 -14.10 -3.16
CA ILE A 140 11.57 -13.28 -2.25
C ILE A 140 11.00 -12.03 -2.93
N SER A 141 11.70 -11.43 -3.90
CA SER A 141 11.26 -10.20 -4.55
C SER A 141 10.85 -10.40 -5.99
N GLU A 142 9.71 -9.85 -6.36
CA GLU A 142 9.24 -9.79 -7.74
C GLU A 142 8.87 -8.36 -8.11
N PRO A 143 9.45 -7.76 -9.17
CA PRO A 143 8.97 -6.51 -9.70
C PRO A 143 7.67 -6.76 -10.49
N THR A 144 6.60 -6.11 -10.08
CA THR A 144 5.31 -6.19 -10.77
C THR A 144 5.03 -4.87 -11.47
N ARG A 145 4.79 -4.88 -12.77
CA ARG A 145 4.36 -3.70 -13.51
C ARG A 145 3.03 -3.20 -12.94
N LEU A 146 2.97 -1.94 -12.53
CA LEU A 146 1.70 -1.29 -12.25
C LEU A 146 0.82 -1.38 -13.51
N ARG A 147 -0.29 -2.09 -13.42
CA ARG A 147 -1.36 -1.92 -14.40
C ARG A 147 -1.82 -0.46 -14.30
N ARG A 148 -1.74 0.28 -15.39
CA ARG A 148 -2.39 1.59 -15.49
C ARG A 148 -3.82 1.39 -15.00
N ILE A 149 -4.16 2.01 -13.88
CA ILE A 149 -5.54 2.20 -13.47
C ILE A 149 -6.05 3.31 -14.39
N SER A 150 -6.78 2.89 -15.41
CA SER A 150 -7.58 3.79 -16.25
C SER A 150 -8.80 4.24 -15.48
#